data_2ad09ad894bff5624fbc55c175a9bd1a
#
_entry.id   2ad09ad894bff5624fbc55c175a9bd1a
#
_cell.length_a   1.000
_cell.length_b   1.000
_cell.length_c   1.000
_cell.angle_alpha   90.00
_cell.angle_beta   90.00
_cell.angle_gamma   90.00
#
_symmetry.space_group_name_H-M   'P 1'
#
loop_
_entity.id
_entity.type
_entity.pdbx_description
1 polymer ?
#
loop_
_entity_poly.entity_id
_entity_poly.type
_entity_poly.pdbx_seq_one_letter_code
_entity_poly.pdbx_strand_id
1 'polypeptide(L)' 'MEEFPIPAEDVVFLGMPIDYVGFTNTGSKTKCEVHFVEVKSGSSFLMGKQKNIKKAIQEGRVYWHEVSVDGNFEK' A
#
# COMPACT_ATOMS: atom_id res chain seq x y z
N MET A 1 14.68 15.83 3.37
CA MET A 1 13.75 14.71 3.51
C MET A 1 12.55 14.97 2.64
N GLU A 2 12.16 13.96 1.92
CA GLU A 2 11.03 14.10 1.03
C GLU A 2 9.73 14.08 1.83
N GLU A 3 8.77 14.81 1.34
CA GLU A 3 7.46 14.81 1.96
C GLU A 3 6.74 13.51 1.65
N PHE A 4 5.92 13.11 2.61
CA PHE A 4 5.04 11.99 2.40
C PHE A 4 4.05 12.35 1.29
N PRO A 5 3.75 11.41 0.39
CA PRO A 5 2.86 11.71 -0.74
C PRO A 5 1.38 11.81 -0.36
N ILE A 6 1.01 11.44 0.88
CA ILE A 6 -0.38 11.44 1.33
C ILE A 6 -0.48 12.05 2.71
N PRO A 7 -1.65 12.59 3.10
CA PRO A 7 -1.84 13.14 4.44
C PRO A 7 -1.63 12.09 5.52
N ALA A 8 -1.05 12.52 6.64
CA ALA A 8 -0.69 11.61 7.73
C ALA A 8 -1.87 10.83 8.28
N GLU A 9 -3.06 11.44 8.33
CA GLU A 9 -4.24 10.77 8.88
C GLU A 9 -4.76 9.65 7.99
N ASP A 10 -4.30 9.58 6.75
CA ASP A 10 -4.72 8.54 5.81
C ASP A 10 -3.67 7.46 5.64
N VAL A 11 -2.66 7.41 6.53
CA VAL A 11 -1.52 6.50 6.40
C VAL A 11 -1.53 5.53 7.55
N VAL A 12 -1.34 4.25 7.23
CA VAL A 12 -1.22 3.18 8.22
C VAL A 12 0.19 2.59 8.13
N PHE A 13 0.85 2.48 9.27
CA PHE A 13 2.17 1.87 9.33
C PHE A 13 2.05 0.35 9.29
N LEU A 14 2.73 -0.28 8.37
CA LEU A 14 2.76 -1.74 8.25
C LEU A 14 4.04 -2.32 8.85
N GLY A 15 5.15 -1.64 8.66
CA GLY A 15 6.43 -2.07 9.16
C GLY A 15 7.19 -2.98 8.21
N MET A 16 6.57 -4.04 7.74
CA MET A 16 7.20 -4.98 6.83
C MET A 16 6.11 -5.62 5.98
N PRO A 17 6.44 -6.01 4.74
CA PRO A 17 7.70 -5.76 4.02
C PRO A 17 7.79 -4.37 3.43
N ILE A 18 6.68 -3.64 3.44
CA ILE A 18 6.57 -2.24 2.98
C ILE A 18 6.21 -1.40 4.20
N ASP A 19 6.73 -0.17 4.28
CA ASP A 19 6.59 0.62 5.48
C ASP A 19 5.17 1.07 5.75
N TYR A 20 4.47 1.59 4.73
CA TYR A 20 3.16 2.22 4.93
C TYR A 20 2.20 1.90 3.81
N VAL A 21 0.93 1.93 4.12
CA VAL A 21 -0.14 1.99 3.13
C VAL A 21 -1.01 3.20 3.45
N GLY A 22 -1.43 3.91 2.42
CA GLY A 22 -2.24 5.08 2.60
C GLY A 22 -3.39 5.12 1.60
N PHE A 23 -4.35 5.99 1.90
CA PHE A 23 -5.56 6.09 1.11
C PHE A 23 -5.87 7.55 0.86
N THR A 24 -6.29 7.88 -0.36
CA THR A 24 -6.72 9.23 -0.69
C THR A 24 -8.09 9.18 -1.34
N ASN A 25 -8.87 10.23 -1.09
CA ASN A 25 -10.19 10.41 -1.71
C ASN A 25 -11.11 9.23 -1.47
N THR A 26 -11.13 8.71 -0.24
CA THR A 26 -11.89 7.50 0.08
C THR A 26 -13.40 7.68 -0.07
N GLY A 27 -13.88 8.93 -0.05
CA GLY A 27 -15.30 9.20 -0.29
C GLY A 27 -15.68 9.29 -1.75
N SER A 28 -14.72 9.16 -2.66
CA SER A 28 -14.98 9.31 -4.09
C SER A 28 -15.04 7.95 -4.76
N LYS A 29 -16.07 7.75 -5.57
CA LYS A 29 -16.22 6.50 -6.32
C LYS A 29 -15.19 6.36 -7.43
N THR A 30 -14.67 7.48 -7.93
CA THR A 30 -13.80 7.47 -9.11
C THR A 30 -12.40 7.96 -8.85
N LYS A 31 -12.14 8.55 -7.67
CA LYS A 31 -10.85 9.15 -7.39
C LYS A 31 -10.15 8.54 -6.18
N CYS A 32 -10.75 7.54 -5.54
CA CYS A 32 -10.12 6.88 -4.41
C CYS A 32 -8.86 6.15 -4.88
N GLU A 33 -7.77 6.32 -4.13
CA GLU A 33 -6.49 5.71 -4.49
C GLU A 33 -5.87 5.05 -3.26
N VAL A 34 -5.11 4.01 -3.52
CA VAL A 34 -4.35 3.29 -2.49
C VAL A 34 -2.87 3.43 -2.82
N HIS A 35 -2.09 3.80 -1.80
CA HIS A 35 -0.67 4.09 -1.97
C HIS A 35 0.15 3.18 -1.07
N PHE A 36 1.17 2.54 -1.65
CA PHE A 36 2.15 1.80 -0.87
C PHE A 36 3.43 2.62 -0.84
N VAL A 37 3.94 2.89 0.35
CA VAL A 37 5.06 3.81 0.53
C VAL A 37 6.19 3.07 1.24
N GLU A 38 7.34 3.07 0.60
CA GLU A 38 8.57 2.53 1.19
C GLU A 38 9.56 3.67 1.31
N VAL A 39 10.04 3.92 2.53
CA VAL A 39 10.96 5.00 2.82
C VAL A 39 12.37 4.46 2.78
N LYS A 40 13.20 5.06 1.95
CA LYS A 40 14.62 4.73 1.85
C LYS A 40 15.44 5.97 2.11
N SER A 41 16.60 5.78 2.70
CA SER A 41 17.49 6.90 3.00
C SER A 41 18.91 6.53 2.60
N GLY A 42 19.71 7.56 2.34
CA GLY A 42 21.10 7.37 1.96
C GLY A 42 21.24 6.49 0.73
N SER A 43 22.06 5.45 0.83
CA SER A 43 22.33 4.55 -0.27
C SER A 43 21.51 3.25 -0.18
N SER A 44 20.42 3.26 0.59
CA SER A 44 19.59 2.08 0.74
C SER A 44 18.90 1.72 -0.57
N PHE A 45 18.72 0.44 -0.79
CA PHE A 45 18.06 -0.08 -1.98
C PHE A 45 16.90 -0.99 -1.58
N LEU A 46 15.95 -1.15 -2.50
CA LEU A 46 14.88 -2.10 -2.29
C LEU A 46 15.44 -3.52 -2.23
N MET A 47 14.98 -4.28 -1.27
CA MET A 47 15.35 -5.68 -1.14
C MET A 47 14.51 -6.53 -2.08
N GLY A 48 14.89 -7.80 -2.25
CA GLY A 48 14.23 -8.67 -3.22
C GLY A 48 12.73 -8.74 -3.09
N LYS A 49 12.22 -8.95 -1.87
CA LYS A 49 10.78 -9.02 -1.65
C LYS A 49 10.10 -7.71 -1.97
N GLN A 50 10.72 -6.60 -1.63
CA GLN A 50 10.18 -5.28 -1.89
C GLN A 50 10.11 -5.00 -3.40
N LYS A 51 11.12 -5.42 -4.14
CA LYS A 51 11.12 -5.28 -5.60
C LYS A 51 9.98 -6.07 -6.22
N ASN A 52 9.74 -7.27 -5.73
CA ASN A 52 8.68 -8.11 -6.25
C ASN A 52 7.31 -7.50 -5.95
N ILE A 53 7.14 -6.94 -4.75
CA ILE A 53 5.89 -6.28 -4.37
C ILE A 53 5.67 -5.05 -5.23
N LYS A 54 6.71 -4.24 -5.43
CA LYS A 54 6.61 -3.07 -6.29
C LYS A 54 6.14 -3.45 -7.68
N LYS A 55 6.72 -4.51 -8.24
CA LYS A 55 6.34 -4.97 -9.57
C LYS A 55 4.89 -5.45 -9.60
N ALA A 56 4.47 -6.19 -8.58
CA ALA A 56 3.09 -6.67 -8.49
C ALA A 56 2.11 -5.51 -8.50
N ILE A 57 2.41 -4.47 -7.73
CA ILE A 57 1.56 -3.28 -7.66
C ILE A 57 1.52 -2.58 -9.02
N GLN A 58 2.69 -2.39 -9.64
CA GLN A 58 2.79 -1.69 -10.91
C GLN A 58 2.08 -2.44 -12.03
N GLU A 59 1.99 -3.76 -11.92
CA GLU A 59 1.34 -4.59 -12.93
C GLU A 59 -0.11 -4.93 -12.56
N GLY A 60 -0.62 -4.34 -11.50
CA GLY A 60 -2.03 -4.50 -11.16
C GLY A 60 -2.38 -5.81 -10.46
N ARG A 61 -1.39 -6.51 -9.94
CA ARG A 61 -1.65 -7.76 -9.20
C ARG A 61 -1.90 -7.44 -7.74
N VAL A 62 -2.97 -6.69 -7.49
CA VAL A 62 -3.43 -6.28 -6.17
C VAL A 62 -4.91 -6.63 -6.10
N TYR A 63 -5.33 -7.27 -5.00
CA TYR A 63 -6.65 -7.86 -4.92
C TYR A 63 -7.37 -7.49 -3.63
N TRP A 64 -8.69 -7.46 -3.71
CA TRP A 64 -9.55 -7.23 -2.57
C TRP A 64 -10.17 -8.57 -2.16
N HIS A 65 -10.15 -8.85 -0.85
CA HIS A 65 -10.76 -10.06 -0.31
C HIS A 65 -11.59 -9.68 0.91
N GLU A 66 -12.80 -10.17 0.97
CA GLU A 66 -13.61 -10.01 2.16
C GLU A 66 -13.83 -11.38 2.79
N VAL A 67 -13.63 -11.45 4.11
CA VAL A 67 -13.83 -12.68 4.85
C VAL A 67 -14.83 -12.37 5.94
N SER A 68 -15.97 -13.06 5.94
CA SER A 68 -17.00 -12.84 6.93
C SER A 68 -16.72 -13.69 8.18
N VAL A 69 -17.36 -13.30 9.28
CA VAL A 69 -17.15 -13.99 10.56
C VAL A 69 -17.71 -15.43 10.54
N ASP A 70 -18.58 -15.75 9.59
CA ASP A 70 -19.09 -17.11 9.46
C ASP A 70 -18.24 -17.97 8.54
N GLY A 71 -17.10 -17.47 8.10
CA GLY A 71 -16.16 -18.23 7.30
C GLY A 71 -16.31 -18.10 5.79
N ASN A 72 -17.30 -17.38 5.32
CA ASN A 72 -17.47 -17.16 3.89
C ASN A 72 -16.38 -16.19 3.40
N PHE A 73 -15.95 -16.42 2.16
CA PHE A 73 -14.86 -15.68 1.58
C PHE A 73 -15.25 -15.15 0.20
N GLU A 74 -15.03 -13.85 -0.02
CA GLU A 74 -15.28 -13.20 -1.31
C GLU A 74 -14.05 -12.45 -1.78
N LYS A 75 -13.92 -12.43 -3.09
CA LYS A 75 -12.83 -11.68 -3.71
C LYS A 75 -13.29 -10.27 -4.08
#